data_b88111628c57913fbcffa7d3f5c1d6e4
#
_entry.id   b88111628c57913fbcffa7d3f5c1d6e4
#
_cell.length_a   1.000
_cell.length_b   1.000
_cell.length_c   1.000
_cell.angle_alpha   90.00
_cell.angle_beta   90.00
_cell.angle_gamma   90.00
#
_symmetry.space_group_name_H-M   'P 1'
#
loop_
_entity.id
_entity.type
_entity.pdbx_description
1 polymer ?
#
loop_
_entity_poly.entity_id
_entity_poly.type
_entity_poly.pdbx_seq_one_letter_code
_entity_poly.pdbx_strand_id
1 'polypeptide(L)'
;GVNVTRGIYDDPKDEGDLNHFRALTTALSATVGIGNIAGVATALYYGGPGAIFWMWITAFFGTTLKFAESSLSLKYREIGSDGLTAGGPMYTIESGMGRNWRWMAVAFASFAIICSFATGNAIQAFTVSDQIYSEVSQVLGTQHFLTLKHHMWTGFELSIQQVINGVILVGIIGMVIIGGIKRIGHVTSFLAPIMGVIYVLFALIIILVNFDKIGSSFALIFKMAFNPPATIAGTGGGILLTMLWGIKRGLYSNEAGQGSAAIAHSTAKTKYPIREGSVAMLGPFIDTIIICTLTGLVIIITGAWQHTQFYMNITDQNLPHIKDILNVGLFNSSLLTSYAFKEGLGFIFSYGDKIVTISVLLFAVSTAISW
;
A
#
# COMPACT_ATOMS: atom_id res chain seq x y z
N GLY A 1 3.21 -19.44 10.72
CA GLY A 1 3.89 -18.37 9.96
C GLY A 1 5.12 -17.86 10.70
N VAL A 2 5.00 -17.29 11.90
CA VAL A 2 6.11 -16.60 12.63
C VAL A 2 7.34 -17.50 12.84
N ASN A 3 7.18 -18.74 13.31
CA ASN A 3 8.29 -19.65 13.52
C ASN A 3 8.97 -20.05 12.22
N VAL A 4 8.20 -20.18 11.13
CA VAL A 4 8.74 -20.46 9.79
C VAL A 4 9.56 -19.26 9.30
N THR A 5 9.01 -18.05 9.45
CA THR A 5 9.71 -16.81 9.05
C THR A 5 11.05 -16.62 9.80
N ARG A 6 11.15 -17.12 11.05
CA ARG A 6 12.39 -17.10 11.83
C ARG A 6 13.43 -18.14 11.40
N GLY A 7 13.12 -18.98 10.43
CA GLY A 7 14.03 -20.00 9.92
C GLY A 7 14.15 -21.25 10.81
N ILE A 8 13.24 -21.46 11.80
CA ILE A 8 13.32 -22.61 12.73
C ILE A 8 13.24 -23.95 11.98
N TYR A 9 12.61 -23.95 10.81
CA TYR A 9 12.39 -25.15 10.00
C TYR A 9 13.16 -25.12 8.68
N ASP A 10 14.14 -24.21 8.51
CA ASP A 10 14.92 -24.08 7.29
C ASP A 10 15.88 -25.27 7.14
N ASP A 11 15.88 -25.86 5.95
CA ASP A 11 16.86 -26.86 5.55
C ASP A 11 17.76 -26.22 4.46
N PRO A 12 19.09 -26.14 4.67
CA PRO A 12 20.01 -25.59 3.66
C PRO A 12 19.96 -26.30 2.32
N LYS A 13 19.48 -27.55 2.30
CA LYS A 13 19.37 -28.39 1.08
C LYS A 13 18.08 -28.14 0.30
N ASP A 14 17.11 -27.42 0.88
CA ASP A 14 15.87 -27.11 0.20
C ASP A 14 16.13 -26.14 -0.97
N GLU A 15 15.47 -26.38 -2.08
CA GLU A 15 15.55 -25.57 -3.30
C GLU A 15 14.81 -24.26 -3.14
N GLY A 16 15.30 -23.21 -3.79
CA GLY A 16 14.73 -21.87 -3.77
C GLY A 16 15.80 -20.77 -3.74
N ASP A 17 15.40 -19.54 -4.00
CA ASP A 17 16.31 -18.39 -4.10
C ASP A 17 16.38 -17.56 -2.81
N LEU A 18 15.27 -17.46 -2.07
CA LEU A 18 15.12 -16.63 -0.89
C LEU A 18 14.76 -17.48 0.33
N ASN A 19 15.25 -17.11 1.52
CA ASN A 19 14.71 -17.67 2.76
C ASN A 19 13.29 -17.10 3.02
N HIS A 20 12.56 -17.73 3.93
CA HIS A 20 11.17 -17.34 4.26
C HIS A 20 11.02 -15.85 4.65
N PHE A 21 11.97 -15.31 5.42
CA PHE A 21 11.94 -13.90 5.80
C PHE A 21 12.09 -12.96 4.60
N ARG A 22 13.03 -13.26 3.69
CA ARG A 22 13.22 -12.46 2.47
C ARG A 22 12.03 -12.59 1.51
N ALA A 23 11.45 -13.78 1.36
CA ALA A 23 10.24 -13.95 0.56
C ALA A 23 9.07 -13.12 1.12
N LEU A 24 8.85 -13.17 2.45
CA LEU A 24 7.84 -12.36 3.11
C LEU A 24 8.12 -10.86 2.95
N THR A 25 9.33 -10.40 3.21
CA THR A 25 9.68 -8.98 3.10
C THR A 25 9.62 -8.46 1.67
N THR A 26 9.91 -9.30 0.67
CA THR A 26 9.73 -8.95 -0.74
C THR A 26 8.24 -8.81 -1.06
N ALA A 27 7.40 -9.74 -0.62
CA ALA A 27 5.96 -9.64 -0.79
C ALA A 27 5.36 -8.44 -0.03
N LEU A 28 5.80 -8.20 1.22
CA LEU A 28 5.40 -7.02 1.99
C LEU A 28 5.87 -5.71 1.35
N SER A 29 7.06 -5.70 0.76
CA SER A 29 7.59 -4.54 0.05
C SER A 29 6.74 -4.16 -1.17
N ALA A 30 6.14 -5.14 -1.84
CA ALA A 30 5.18 -4.89 -2.92
C ALA A 30 3.85 -4.34 -2.40
N THR A 31 3.33 -4.87 -1.29
CA THR A 31 1.99 -4.56 -0.76
C THR A 31 1.99 -3.36 0.19
N VAL A 32 2.97 -3.28 1.11
CA VAL A 32 3.12 -2.12 2.03
C VAL A 32 3.71 -0.95 1.25
N GLY A 33 2.83 -0.20 0.64
CA GLY A 33 3.14 0.90 -0.26
C GLY A 33 2.30 2.14 0.03
N ILE A 34 2.11 2.95 -0.99
CA ILE A 34 1.22 4.13 -0.90
C ILE A 34 -0.23 3.75 -0.59
N GLY A 35 -0.62 2.50 -0.84
CA GLY A 35 -1.95 1.96 -0.49
C GLY A 35 -2.28 2.10 0.99
N ASN A 36 -1.29 1.91 1.87
CA ASN A 36 -1.45 2.00 3.32
C ASN A 36 -1.53 3.44 3.84
N ILE A 37 -1.04 4.40 3.07
CA ILE A 37 -1.02 5.82 3.42
C ILE A 37 -2.10 6.57 2.63
N ALA A 38 -1.91 6.70 1.32
CA ALA A 38 -2.82 7.42 0.44
C ALA A 38 -4.12 6.64 0.18
N GLY A 39 -4.05 5.29 0.10
CA GLY A 39 -5.22 4.44 -0.11
C GLY A 39 -6.20 4.48 1.06
N VAL A 40 -5.70 4.44 2.30
CA VAL A 40 -6.52 4.59 3.52
C VAL A 40 -7.13 5.98 3.59
N ALA A 41 -6.34 7.02 3.33
CA ALA A 41 -6.84 8.39 3.25
C ALA A 41 -7.97 8.53 2.22
N THR A 42 -7.80 7.90 1.05
CA THR A 42 -8.85 7.88 0.00
C THR A 42 -10.10 7.12 0.46
N ALA A 43 -9.94 5.99 1.19
CA ALA A 43 -11.07 5.26 1.75
C ALA A 43 -11.89 6.12 2.72
N LEU A 44 -11.20 6.85 3.59
CA LEU A 44 -11.82 7.79 4.53
C LEU A 44 -12.43 9.00 3.82
N TYR A 45 -11.78 9.50 2.78
CA TYR A 45 -12.27 10.65 2.02
C TYR A 45 -13.62 10.38 1.34
N TYR A 46 -13.78 9.22 0.71
CA TYR A 46 -14.99 8.86 -0.05
C TYR A 46 -15.98 7.99 0.72
N GLY A 47 -15.50 7.18 1.66
CA GLY A 47 -16.31 6.20 2.37
C GLY A 47 -16.49 6.49 3.87
N GLY A 48 -15.82 7.51 4.39
CA GLY A 48 -15.83 7.86 5.80
C GLY A 48 -15.14 6.83 6.71
N PRO A 49 -15.13 7.07 8.03
CA PRO A 49 -14.52 6.19 9.03
C PRO A 49 -14.93 4.73 8.95
N GLY A 50 -16.17 4.44 8.57
CA GLY A 50 -16.69 3.07 8.42
C GLY A 50 -15.99 2.24 7.34
N ALA A 51 -15.31 2.86 6.37
CA ALA A 51 -14.54 2.16 5.35
C ALA A 51 -13.42 1.30 5.95
N ILE A 52 -12.85 1.67 7.11
CA ILE A 52 -11.83 0.89 7.82
C ILE A 52 -12.36 -0.48 8.24
N PHE A 53 -13.60 -0.55 8.73
CA PHE A 53 -14.23 -1.84 9.06
C PHE A 53 -14.26 -2.77 7.85
N TRP A 54 -14.65 -2.27 6.68
CA TRP A 54 -14.71 -3.06 5.45
C TRP A 54 -13.32 -3.44 4.91
N MET A 55 -12.29 -2.63 5.19
CA MET A 55 -10.91 -3.04 4.94
C MET A 55 -10.49 -4.23 5.83
N TRP A 56 -10.91 -4.28 7.11
CA TRP A 56 -10.65 -5.43 7.98
C TRP A 56 -11.32 -6.71 7.45
N ILE A 57 -12.54 -6.60 6.96
CA ILE A 57 -13.25 -7.74 6.34
C ILE A 57 -12.46 -8.28 5.14
N THR A 58 -11.95 -7.40 4.27
CA THR A 58 -11.11 -7.85 3.13
C THR A 58 -9.81 -8.48 3.58
N ALA A 59 -9.16 -7.96 4.63
CA ALA A 59 -7.94 -8.54 5.15
C ALA A 59 -8.18 -9.92 5.76
N PHE A 60 -9.28 -10.11 6.48
CA PHE A 60 -9.65 -11.41 7.06
C PHE A 60 -9.78 -12.49 5.97
N PHE A 61 -10.55 -12.24 4.92
CA PHE A 61 -10.63 -13.17 3.79
C PHE A 61 -9.31 -13.22 2.98
N GLY A 62 -8.61 -12.10 2.90
CA GLY A 62 -7.32 -11.97 2.22
C GLY A 62 -6.25 -12.89 2.80
N THR A 63 -6.24 -13.17 4.11
CA THR A 63 -5.29 -14.11 4.71
C THR A 63 -5.43 -15.51 4.12
N THR A 64 -6.66 -15.98 3.94
CA THR A 64 -6.94 -17.29 3.34
C THR A 64 -6.54 -17.33 1.87
N LEU A 65 -6.83 -16.26 1.12
CA LEU A 65 -6.44 -16.16 -0.28
C LEU A 65 -4.92 -16.18 -0.44
N LYS A 66 -4.18 -15.40 0.38
CA LYS A 66 -2.71 -15.40 0.38
C LYS A 66 -2.12 -16.77 0.70
N PHE A 67 -2.69 -17.48 1.68
CA PHE A 67 -2.29 -18.85 1.98
C PHE A 67 -2.44 -19.75 0.76
N ALA A 68 -3.61 -19.73 0.12
CA ALA A 68 -3.92 -20.61 -1.00
C ALA A 68 -3.02 -20.29 -2.22
N GLU A 69 -2.97 -19.02 -2.65
CA GLU A 69 -2.20 -18.62 -3.83
C GLU A 69 -0.70 -18.88 -3.67
N SER A 70 -0.13 -18.61 -2.48
CA SER A 70 1.31 -18.83 -2.24
C SER A 70 1.66 -20.31 -2.10
N SER A 71 0.80 -21.10 -1.44
CA SER A 71 0.98 -22.55 -1.35
C SER A 71 0.92 -23.21 -2.74
N LEU A 72 -0.04 -22.83 -3.57
CA LEU A 72 -0.18 -23.35 -4.92
C LEU A 72 0.99 -22.92 -5.81
N SER A 73 1.41 -21.68 -5.69
CA SER A 73 2.54 -21.15 -6.47
C SER A 73 3.84 -21.89 -6.16
N LEU A 74 4.11 -22.21 -4.90
CA LEU A 74 5.28 -22.99 -4.51
C LEU A 74 5.17 -24.47 -4.93
N LYS A 75 3.95 -25.04 -4.88
CA LYS A 75 3.69 -26.42 -5.31
C LYS A 75 3.97 -26.64 -6.81
N TYR A 76 3.62 -25.69 -7.64
CA TYR A 76 3.69 -25.77 -9.10
C TYR A 76 4.82 -24.94 -9.70
N ARG A 77 5.79 -24.49 -8.88
CA ARG A 77 6.97 -23.79 -9.36
C ARG A 77 7.86 -24.70 -10.19
N GLU A 78 8.63 -24.10 -11.05
CA GLU A 78 9.66 -24.76 -11.85
C GLU A 78 11.03 -24.21 -11.49
N ILE A 79 12.06 -25.03 -11.65
CA ILE A 79 13.45 -24.62 -11.46
C ILE A 79 14.09 -24.61 -12.84
N GLY A 80 14.54 -23.43 -13.26
CA GLY A 80 15.18 -23.24 -14.53
C GLY A 80 16.55 -23.95 -14.61
N SER A 81 17.07 -24.09 -15.81
CA SER A 81 18.42 -24.64 -16.05
C SER A 81 19.52 -23.76 -15.44
N ASP A 82 19.23 -22.51 -15.14
CA ASP A 82 20.09 -21.55 -14.44
C ASP A 82 20.02 -21.69 -12.91
N GLY A 83 19.19 -22.60 -12.40
CA GLY A 83 18.95 -22.84 -10.98
C GLY A 83 18.06 -21.79 -10.33
N LEU A 84 17.45 -20.87 -11.09
CA LEU A 84 16.50 -19.89 -10.57
C LEU A 84 15.09 -20.49 -10.49
N THR A 85 14.36 -20.09 -9.48
CA THR A 85 13.00 -20.54 -9.25
C THR A 85 12.01 -19.64 -10.00
N ALA A 86 11.13 -20.25 -10.79
CA ALA A 86 10.04 -19.58 -11.49
C ALA A 86 8.70 -20.14 -11.03
N GLY A 87 7.81 -19.29 -10.54
CA GLY A 87 6.49 -19.67 -10.04
C GLY A 87 5.51 -18.52 -10.09
N GLY A 88 4.30 -18.78 -9.64
CA GLY A 88 3.22 -17.81 -9.67
C GLY A 88 1.93 -18.40 -10.24
N PRO A 89 0.85 -17.60 -10.33
CA PRO A 89 -0.41 -18.09 -10.84
C PRO A 89 -0.33 -18.68 -12.27
N MET A 90 0.55 -18.14 -13.14
CA MET A 90 0.74 -18.66 -14.49
C MET A 90 1.20 -20.13 -14.48
N TYR A 91 2.15 -20.48 -13.62
CA TYR A 91 2.63 -21.85 -13.46
C TYR A 91 1.58 -22.74 -12.79
N THR A 92 0.86 -22.20 -11.80
CA THR A 92 -0.25 -22.91 -11.13
C THR A 92 -1.36 -23.26 -12.12
N ILE A 93 -1.70 -22.35 -13.03
CA ILE A 93 -2.73 -22.58 -14.05
C ILE A 93 -2.26 -23.66 -15.04
N GLU A 94 -1.06 -23.51 -15.63
CA GLU A 94 -0.56 -24.40 -16.65
C GLU A 94 -0.32 -25.82 -16.11
N SER A 95 0.37 -25.95 -14.99
CA SER A 95 0.76 -27.24 -14.41
C SER A 95 -0.36 -27.85 -13.54
N GLY A 96 -1.21 -27.04 -12.90
CA GLY A 96 -2.29 -27.50 -12.02
C GLY A 96 -3.58 -27.84 -12.76
N MET A 97 -3.97 -27.04 -13.77
CA MET A 97 -5.20 -27.24 -14.55
C MET A 97 -4.96 -27.99 -15.87
N GLY A 98 -3.70 -28.09 -16.31
CA GLY A 98 -3.32 -28.78 -17.51
C GLY A 98 -3.16 -27.87 -18.74
N ARG A 99 -2.52 -28.43 -19.77
CA ARG A 99 -2.07 -27.74 -20.98
C ARG A 99 -3.17 -27.00 -21.75
N ASN A 100 -4.41 -27.45 -21.63
CA ASN A 100 -5.55 -26.81 -22.28
C ASN A 100 -5.84 -25.41 -21.71
N TRP A 101 -5.35 -25.10 -20.51
CA TRP A 101 -5.53 -23.80 -19.83
C TRP A 101 -4.33 -22.85 -20.00
N ARG A 102 -3.34 -23.24 -20.82
CA ARG A 102 -2.15 -22.41 -21.09
C ARG A 102 -2.47 -20.99 -21.55
N TRP A 103 -3.55 -20.82 -22.33
CA TRP A 103 -3.99 -19.50 -22.78
C TRP A 103 -4.30 -18.57 -21.60
N MET A 104 -4.88 -19.09 -20.52
CA MET A 104 -5.19 -18.33 -19.32
C MET A 104 -3.92 -17.99 -18.53
N ALA A 105 -2.95 -18.89 -18.48
CA ALA A 105 -1.64 -18.63 -17.90
C ALA A 105 -0.90 -17.49 -18.61
N VAL A 106 -0.92 -17.51 -19.96
CA VAL A 106 -0.34 -16.43 -20.79
C VAL A 106 -1.10 -15.12 -20.59
N ALA A 107 -2.44 -15.15 -20.56
CA ALA A 107 -3.25 -13.95 -20.31
C ALA A 107 -2.92 -13.34 -18.93
N PHE A 108 -2.84 -14.16 -17.87
CA PHE A 108 -2.46 -13.70 -16.55
C PHE A 108 -1.06 -13.04 -16.56
N ALA A 109 -0.05 -13.72 -17.16
CA ALA A 109 1.30 -13.19 -17.24
C ALA A 109 1.35 -11.84 -17.98
N SER A 110 0.61 -11.72 -19.08
CA SER A 110 0.51 -10.47 -19.86
C SER A 110 -0.12 -9.35 -19.04
N PHE A 111 -1.22 -9.63 -18.34
CA PHE A 111 -1.85 -8.64 -17.46
C PHE A 111 -0.98 -8.26 -16.25
N ALA A 112 -0.23 -9.21 -15.68
CA ALA A 112 0.71 -8.94 -14.61
C ALA A 112 1.83 -7.99 -15.05
N ILE A 113 2.37 -8.18 -16.28
CA ILE A 113 3.36 -7.28 -16.87
C ILE A 113 2.76 -5.86 -17.03
N ILE A 114 1.56 -5.73 -17.62
CA ILE A 114 0.89 -4.43 -17.78
C ILE A 114 0.65 -3.78 -16.40
N CYS A 115 0.21 -4.58 -15.43
CA CYS A 115 -0.05 -4.12 -14.06
C CYS A 115 1.23 -3.59 -13.39
N SER A 116 2.38 -4.24 -13.60
CA SER A 116 3.65 -3.80 -13.03
C SER A 116 4.06 -2.40 -13.54
N PHE A 117 3.81 -2.10 -14.81
CA PHE A 117 4.03 -0.74 -15.35
C PHE A 117 3.05 0.28 -14.79
N ALA A 118 1.76 -0.05 -14.67
CA ALA A 118 0.71 0.86 -14.25
C ALA A 118 0.66 1.03 -12.73
N THR A 119 0.07 0.06 -12.03
CA THR A 119 -0.18 0.16 -10.57
C THR A 119 1.08 -0.08 -9.74
N GLY A 120 1.97 -0.94 -10.22
CA GLY A 120 3.23 -1.24 -9.55
C GLY A 120 4.21 -0.07 -9.58
N ASN A 121 4.37 0.60 -10.71
CA ASN A 121 5.39 1.62 -10.89
C ASN A 121 4.84 3.02 -11.13
N ALA A 122 3.93 3.23 -12.09
CA ALA A 122 3.49 4.58 -12.46
C ALA A 122 2.80 5.31 -11.30
N ILE A 123 1.91 4.64 -10.56
CA ILE A 123 1.22 5.24 -9.40
C ILE A 123 2.22 5.57 -8.29
N GLN A 124 3.21 4.70 -8.04
CA GLN A 124 4.25 4.93 -7.03
C GLN A 124 5.10 6.15 -7.41
N ALA A 125 5.58 6.20 -8.65
CA ALA A 125 6.38 7.31 -9.16
C ALA A 125 5.59 8.64 -9.15
N PHE A 126 4.31 8.60 -9.54
CA PHE A 126 3.43 9.77 -9.47
C PHE A 126 3.30 10.27 -8.03
N THR A 127 3.03 9.39 -7.07
CA THR A 127 2.82 9.79 -5.67
C THR A 127 4.11 10.36 -5.05
N VAL A 128 5.27 9.77 -5.33
CA VAL A 128 6.57 10.32 -4.92
C VAL A 128 6.77 11.71 -5.52
N SER A 129 6.53 11.84 -6.81
CA SER A 129 6.74 13.09 -7.52
C SER A 129 5.82 14.20 -7.03
N ASP A 130 4.55 13.87 -6.77
CA ASP A 130 3.55 14.79 -6.25
C ASP A 130 3.87 15.22 -4.81
N GLN A 131 4.28 14.28 -3.96
CA GLN A 131 4.67 14.58 -2.58
C GLN A 131 5.90 15.52 -2.54
N ILE A 132 6.95 15.24 -3.33
CA ILE A 132 8.13 16.11 -3.40
C ILE A 132 7.78 17.46 -4.03
N TYR A 133 6.92 17.48 -5.05
CA TYR A 133 6.44 18.72 -5.66
C TYR A 133 5.73 19.60 -4.64
N SER A 134 4.87 19.04 -3.82
CA SER A 134 4.18 19.77 -2.74
C SER A 134 5.18 20.39 -1.76
N GLU A 135 6.21 19.64 -1.36
CA GLU A 135 7.24 20.12 -0.44
C GLU A 135 8.08 21.25 -1.05
N VAL A 136 8.56 21.05 -2.28
CA VAL A 136 9.41 22.01 -2.98
C VAL A 136 8.64 23.29 -3.32
N SER A 137 7.38 23.18 -3.72
CA SER A 137 6.55 24.33 -4.05
C SER A 137 6.16 25.17 -2.81
N GLN A 138 6.11 24.56 -1.62
CA GLN A 138 5.95 25.32 -0.37
C GLN A 138 7.18 26.19 -0.04
N VAL A 139 8.38 25.73 -0.41
CA VAL A 139 9.63 26.46 -0.13
C VAL A 139 9.95 27.49 -1.22
N LEU A 140 9.85 27.09 -2.49
CA LEU A 140 10.27 27.92 -3.63
C LEU A 140 9.12 28.73 -4.27
N GLY A 141 7.87 28.40 -3.93
CA GLY A 141 6.69 28.93 -4.60
C GLY A 141 6.37 28.18 -5.91
N THR A 142 5.13 28.28 -6.37
CA THR A 142 4.63 27.58 -7.57
C THR A 142 5.08 28.22 -8.89
N GLN A 143 5.60 29.44 -8.83
CA GLN A 143 6.09 30.20 -10.01
C GLN A 143 7.62 30.09 -10.23
N HIS A 144 8.32 29.33 -9.36
CA HIS A 144 9.75 29.12 -9.54
C HIS A 144 10.01 28.19 -10.73
N PHE A 145 11.13 28.39 -11.47
CA PHE A 145 11.42 27.65 -12.71
C PHE A 145 11.41 26.12 -12.53
N LEU A 146 11.74 25.61 -11.33
CA LEU A 146 11.70 24.16 -11.04
C LEU A 146 10.27 23.64 -10.83
N THR A 147 9.40 24.45 -10.25
CA THR A 147 8.02 24.07 -9.86
C THR A 147 6.97 24.54 -10.84
N LEU A 148 7.31 25.47 -11.73
CA LEU A 148 6.41 25.93 -12.78
C LEU A 148 5.98 24.75 -13.66
N LYS A 149 4.67 24.55 -13.75
CA LYS A 149 4.11 23.48 -14.58
C LYS A 149 4.05 23.93 -16.04
N HIS A 150 4.57 23.09 -16.92
CA HIS A 150 4.54 23.28 -18.35
C HIS A 150 3.55 22.31 -18.97
N HIS A 151 2.69 22.83 -19.86
CA HIS A 151 1.79 22.01 -20.67
C HIS A 151 2.62 21.18 -21.67
N MET A 152 2.65 19.86 -21.50
CA MET A 152 3.33 18.93 -22.39
C MET A 152 2.38 18.35 -23.44
N TRP A 153 1.10 18.16 -23.09
CA TRP A 153 0.06 17.59 -23.93
C TRP A 153 -1.29 18.05 -23.40
N THR A 154 -2.38 17.86 -24.15
CA THR A 154 -3.73 18.20 -23.70
C THR A 154 -4.05 17.50 -22.38
N GLY A 155 -4.10 18.28 -21.28
CA GLY A 155 -4.42 17.79 -19.95
C GLY A 155 -3.24 17.21 -19.15
N PHE A 156 -2.02 17.24 -19.68
CA PHE A 156 -0.83 16.74 -18.99
C PHE A 156 0.18 17.88 -18.74
N GLU A 157 0.40 18.18 -17.48
CA GLU A 157 1.32 19.23 -17.03
C GLU A 157 2.43 18.63 -16.17
N LEU A 158 3.67 18.98 -16.48
CA LEU A 158 4.84 18.56 -15.72
C LEU A 158 5.71 19.78 -15.37
N SER A 159 6.31 19.73 -14.17
CA SER A 159 7.39 20.61 -13.79
C SER A 159 8.75 19.96 -14.05
N ILE A 160 9.80 20.79 -14.18
CA ILE A 160 11.18 20.29 -14.30
C ILE A 160 11.56 19.42 -13.11
N GLN A 161 11.14 19.80 -11.91
CA GLN A 161 11.38 19.04 -10.68
C GLN A 161 10.76 17.63 -10.76
N GLN A 162 9.56 17.48 -11.30
CA GLN A 162 8.93 16.16 -11.47
C GLN A 162 9.70 15.26 -12.45
N VAL A 163 10.26 15.84 -13.51
CA VAL A 163 11.12 15.10 -14.46
C VAL A 163 12.42 14.64 -13.77
N ILE A 164 13.06 15.50 -13.00
CA ILE A 164 14.26 15.16 -12.22
C ILE A 164 13.97 14.00 -11.26
N ASN A 165 12.86 14.06 -10.54
CA ASN A 165 12.44 12.97 -9.65
C ASN A 165 12.26 11.65 -10.39
N GLY A 166 11.64 11.67 -11.56
CA GLY A 166 11.48 10.49 -12.41
C GLY A 166 12.82 9.86 -12.80
N VAL A 167 13.78 10.67 -13.23
CA VAL A 167 15.14 10.20 -13.60
C VAL A 167 15.85 9.58 -12.39
N ILE A 168 15.78 10.21 -11.20
CA ILE A 168 16.37 9.69 -9.97
C ILE A 168 15.74 8.34 -9.61
N LEU A 169 14.41 8.23 -9.66
CA LEU A 169 13.69 6.98 -9.37
C LEU A 169 14.08 5.86 -10.32
N VAL A 170 14.16 6.13 -11.63
CA VAL A 170 14.62 5.14 -12.63
C VAL A 170 16.04 4.66 -12.29
N GLY A 171 16.93 5.55 -11.90
CA GLY A 171 18.30 5.20 -11.47
C GLY A 171 18.30 4.27 -10.25
N ILE A 172 17.59 4.64 -9.19
CA ILE A 172 17.53 3.86 -7.93
C ILE A 172 16.91 2.48 -8.18
N ILE A 173 15.75 2.42 -8.82
CA ILE A 173 15.02 1.18 -9.08
C ILE A 173 15.84 0.29 -10.02
N GLY A 174 16.37 0.85 -11.11
CA GLY A 174 17.18 0.12 -12.09
C GLY A 174 18.42 -0.54 -11.47
N MET A 175 19.13 0.17 -10.58
CA MET A 175 20.28 -0.40 -9.87
C MET A 175 19.94 -1.65 -9.06
N VAL A 176 18.72 -1.77 -8.55
CA VAL A 176 18.30 -2.93 -7.76
C VAL A 176 17.79 -4.05 -8.67
N ILE A 177 16.90 -3.74 -9.62
CA ILE A 177 16.22 -4.72 -10.48
C ILE A 177 17.22 -5.49 -11.38
N ILE A 178 18.24 -4.82 -11.91
CA ILE A 178 19.27 -5.45 -12.76
C ILE A 178 19.99 -6.62 -12.03
N GLY A 179 20.01 -6.61 -10.69
CA GLY A 179 20.58 -7.71 -9.88
C GLY A 179 19.66 -8.92 -9.67
N GLY A 180 18.44 -8.91 -10.23
CA GLY A 180 17.45 -9.99 -10.15
C GLY A 180 16.89 -10.24 -8.76
N ILE A 181 16.11 -11.32 -8.61
CA ILE A 181 15.31 -11.62 -7.42
C ILE A 181 16.14 -11.69 -6.11
N LYS A 182 17.38 -12.17 -6.19
CA LYS A 182 18.27 -12.27 -5.02
C LYS A 182 18.65 -10.90 -4.49
N ARG A 183 18.90 -9.93 -5.38
CA ARG A 183 19.23 -8.55 -5.01
C ARG A 183 18.00 -7.80 -4.53
N ILE A 184 16.86 -7.98 -5.21
CA ILE A 184 15.57 -7.47 -4.77
C ILE A 184 15.28 -7.94 -3.35
N GLY A 185 15.31 -9.26 -3.09
CA GLY A 185 15.07 -9.85 -1.78
C GLY A 185 16.07 -9.39 -0.71
N HIS A 186 17.31 -9.08 -1.07
CA HIS A 186 18.27 -8.51 -0.13
C HIS A 186 17.89 -7.07 0.25
N VAL A 187 17.61 -6.21 -0.71
CA VAL A 187 17.26 -4.80 -0.47
C VAL A 187 15.95 -4.70 0.30
N THR A 188 14.92 -5.44 -0.10
CA THR A 188 13.61 -5.41 0.55
C THR A 188 13.62 -5.98 1.97
N SER A 189 14.55 -6.90 2.28
CA SER A 189 14.71 -7.43 3.63
C SER A 189 15.17 -6.40 4.67
N PHE A 190 15.77 -5.30 4.23
CA PHE A 190 16.12 -4.15 5.08
C PHE A 190 15.09 -3.03 4.94
N LEU A 191 14.68 -2.73 3.72
CA LEU A 191 13.84 -1.57 3.45
C LEU A 191 12.43 -1.73 4.04
N ALA A 192 11.79 -2.90 3.85
CA ALA A 192 10.43 -3.13 4.33
C ALA A 192 10.31 -3.04 5.87
N PRO A 193 11.17 -3.67 6.69
CA PRO A 193 11.11 -3.50 8.14
C PRO A 193 11.40 -2.06 8.59
N ILE A 194 12.42 -1.40 8.02
CA ILE A 194 12.79 -0.03 8.41
C ILE A 194 11.63 0.94 8.15
N MET A 195 11.07 0.92 6.95
CA MET A 195 9.96 1.80 6.60
C MET A 195 8.72 1.54 7.47
N GLY A 196 8.41 0.25 7.72
CA GLY A 196 7.30 -0.14 8.56
C GLY A 196 7.48 0.31 10.01
N VAL A 197 8.69 0.12 10.59
CA VAL A 197 8.98 0.54 11.98
C VAL A 197 8.89 2.05 12.12
N ILE A 198 9.46 2.82 11.20
CA ILE A 198 9.38 4.30 11.25
C ILE A 198 7.91 4.73 11.27
N TYR A 199 7.13 4.26 10.31
CA TYR A 199 5.73 4.65 10.20
C TYR A 199 4.90 4.25 11.43
N VAL A 200 5.01 3.00 11.84
CA VAL A 200 4.30 2.44 13.00
C VAL A 200 4.66 3.17 14.29
N LEU A 201 5.95 3.46 14.50
CA LEU A 201 6.41 4.16 15.70
C LEU A 201 5.72 5.53 15.86
N PHE A 202 5.75 6.35 14.82
CA PHE A 202 5.15 7.68 14.90
C PHE A 202 3.61 7.65 14.94
N ALA A 203 2.99 6.71 14.23
CA ALA A 203 1.54 6.49 14.34
C ALA A 203 1.15 6.08 15.77
N LEU A 204 1.90 5.19 16.41
CA LEU A 204 1.68 4.78 17.79
C LEU A 204 1.86 5.93 18.78
N ILE A 205 2.85 6.80 18.58
CA ILE A 205 3.04 8.00 19.42
C ILE A 205 1.78 8.86 19.37
N ILE A 206 1.24 9.15 18.18
CA ILE A 206 0.01 9.94 18.03
C ILE A 206 -1.17 9.28 18.77
N ILE A 207 -1.35 7.98 18.59
CA ILE A 207 -2.46 7.22 19.18
C ILE A 207 -2.33 7.19 20.71
N LEU A 208 -1.12 6.96 21.24
CA LEU A 208 -0.88 6.90 22.68
C LEU A 208 -1.08 8.24 23.38
N VAL A 209 -0.69 9.33 22.73
CA VAL A 209 -0.91 10.67 23.29
C VAL A 209 -2.39 11.06 23.28
N ASN A 210 -3.17 10.52 22.35
CA ASN A 210 -4.61 10.73 22.27
C ASN A 210 -5.39 9.47 22.75
N PHE A 211 -4.88 8.81 23.79
CA PHE A 211 -5.43 7.56 24.29
C PHE A 211 -6.93 7.63 24.64
N ASP A 212 -7.37 8.78 25.16
CA ASP A 212 -8.76 9.09 25.49
C ASP A 212 -9.73 8.97 24.29
N LYS A 213 -9.22 9.18 23.06
CA LYS A 213 -10.01 9.14 21.83
C LYS A 213 -10.05 7.77 21.15
N ILE A 214 -9.27 6.79 21.61
CA ILE A 214 -9.19 5.47 20.96
C ILE A 214 -10.55 4.78 20.96
N GLY A 215 -11.21 4.72 22.13
CA GLY A 215 -12.51 4.06 22.25
C GLY A 215 -13.59 4.69 21.39
N SER A 216 -13.67 6.02 21.39
CA SER A 216 -14.61 6.75 20.54
C SER A 216 -14.34 6.60 19.05
N SER A 217 -13.06 6.49 18.63
CA SER A 217 -12.67 6.26 17.26
C SER A 217 -13.09 4.87 16.76
N PHE A 218 -12.89 3.83 17.55
CA PHE A 218 -13.40 2.50 17.20
C PHE A 218 -14.93 2.48 17.14
N ALA A 219 -15.61 3.09 18.13
CA ALA A 219 -17.06 3.19 18.11
C ALA A 219 -17.57 3.92 16.86
N LEU A 220 -16.86 4.97 16.42
CA LEU A 220 -17.18 5.70 15.20
C LEU A 220 -17.01 4.82 13.94
N ILE A 221 -15.93 4.05 13.84
CA ILE A 221 -15.68 3.11 12.74
C ILE A 221 -16.85 2.13 12.62
N PHE A 222 -17.21 1.46 13.72
CA PHE A 222 -18.32 0.48 13.70
C PHE A 222 -19.67 1.17 13.41
N LYS A 223 -19.95 2.30 14.02
CA LYS A 223 -21.19 3.04 13.77
C LYS A 223 -21.31 3.43 12.30
N MET A 224 -20.26 4.00 11.71
CA MET A 224 -20.30 4.49 10.33
C MET A 224 -20.17 3.38 9.28
N ALA A 225 -19.74 2.18 9.65
CA ALA A 225 -19.74 1.04 8.75
C ALA A 225 -21.16 0.62 8.33
N PHE A 226 -22.14 0.80 9.24
CA PHE A 226 -23.53 0.35 9.06
C PHE A 226 -24.54 1.50 9.09
N ASN A 227 -24.18 2.64 9.65
CA ASN A 227 -25.00 3.86 9.73
C ASN A 227 -24.20 5.10 9.30
N PRO A 228 -23.71 5.15 8.04
CA PRO A 228 -23.14 6.38 7.53
C PRO A 228 -24.22 7.46 7.43
N PRO A 229 -23.86 8.75 7.51
CA PRO A 229 -24.80 9.84 7.34
C PRO A 229 -25.55 9.74 6.02
N ALA A 230 -26.88 9.92 6.07
CA ALA A 230 -27.79 9.68 4.93
C ALA A 230 -27.68 10.71 3.79
N THR A 231 -26.91 11.77 3.96
CA THR A 231 -26.84 12.95 3.08
C THR A 231 -26.19 12.68 1.73
N ILE A 232 -25.40 11.59 1.56
CA ILE A 232 -24.61 11.37 0.34
C ILE A 232 -25.38 10.59 -0.73
N ALA A 233 -26.22 9.62 -0.36
CA ALA A 233 -26.99 8.82 -1.33
C ALA A 233 -28.20 8.14 -0.70
N GLY A 234 -28.79 8.73 0.33
CA GLY A 234 -29.75 8.05 1.18
C GLY A 234 -29.07 6.97 2.04
N THR A 235 -29.79 6.41 3.02
CA THR A 235 -29.19 5.50 4.01
C THR A 235 -28.60 4.24 3.37
N GLY A 236 -29.26 3.62 2.40
CA GLY A 236 -28.77 2.41 1.71
C GLY A 236 -27.59 2.70 0.78
N GLY A 237 -27.61 3.81 0.06
CA GLY A 237 -26.52 4.24 -0.81
C GLY A 237 -25.25 4.59 -0.05
N GLY A 238 -25.39 5.20 1.14
CA GLY A 238 -24.26 5.52 2.00
C GLY A 238 -23.52 4.27 2.49
N ILE A 239 -24.23 3.23 2.93
CA ILE A 239 -23.63 1.95 3.36
C ILE A 239 -22.87 1.31 2.21
N LEU A 240 -23.50 1.22 1.02
CA LEU A 240 -22.86 0.64 -0.16
C LEU A 240 -21.60 1.40 -0.58
N LEU A 241 -21.62 2.73 -0.51
CA LEU A 241 -20.46 3.55 -0.83
C LEU A 241 -19.31 3.33 0.16
N THR A 242 -19.61 3.35 1.47
CA THR A 242 -18.63 3.07 2.55
C THR A 242 -18.02 1.67 2.38
N MET A 243 -18.86 0.67 2.14
CA MET A 243 -18.44 -0.71 1.88
C MET A 243 -17.57 -0.80 0.62
N LEU A 244 -18.00 -0.21 -0.48
CA LEU A 244 -17.29 -0.23 -1.76
C LEU A 244 -15.89 0.36 -1.62
N TRP A 245 -15.75 1.52 -0.98
CA TRP A 245 -14.45 2.16 -0.80
C TRP A 245 -13.56 1.38 0.17
N GLY A 246 -14.11 0.84 1.25
CA GLY A 246 -13.36 -0.02 2.16
C GLY A 246 -12.86 -1.30 1.48
N ILE A 247 -13.72 -2.02 0.76
CA ILE A 247 -13.34 -3.23 0.02
C ILE A 247 -12.31 -2.91 -1.07
N LYS A 248 -12.56 -1.89 -1.90
CA LYS A 248 -11.64 -1.47 -2.97
C LYS A 248 -10.23 -1.17 -2.44
N ARG A 249 -10.14 -0.39 -1.36
CA ARG A 249 -8.85 0.03 -0.81
C ARG A 249 -8.20 -1.06 0.03
N GLY A 250 -8.97 -1.92 0.68
CA GLY A 250 -8.46 -3.11 1.34
C GLY A 250 -7.81 -4.08 0.36
N LEU A 251 -8.51 -4.43 -0.73
CA LEU A 251 -7.97 -5.30 -1.79
C LEU A 251 -6.77 -4.68 -2.50
N TYR A 252 -6.79 -3.37 -2.72
CA TYR A 252 -5.65 -2.66 -3.31
C TYR A 252 -4.42 -2.68 -2.39
N SER A 253 -4.62 -2.57 -1.06
CA SER A 253 -3.53 -2.55 -0.09
C SER A 253 -2.89 -3.93 0.04
N ASN A 254 -3.68 -4.97 0.36
CA ASN A 254 -3.12 -6.28 0.67
C ASN A 254 -2.88 -7.18 -0.56
N GLU A 255 -3.42 -6.82 -1.73
CA GLU A 255 -3.25 -7.56 -3.00
C GLU A 255 -3.61 -9.06 -2.91
N ALA A 256 -4.45 -9.46 -1.96
CA ALA A 256 -4.82 -10.86 -1.79
C ALA A 256 -5.66 -11.37 -2.98
N GLY A 257 -5.26 -12.49 -3.52
CA GLY A 257 -5.89 -13.08 -4.72
C GLY A 257 -5.44 -12.47 -6.04
N GLN A 258 -4.52 -11.48 -6.04
CA GLN A 258 -3.99 -10.87 -7.27
C GLN A 258 -2.78 -11.64 -7.83
N GLY A 259 -2.17 -12.54 -7.05
CA GLY A 259 -1.08 -13.39 -7.48
C GLY A 259 0.32 -12.74 -7.42
N SER A 260 0.44 -11.45 -7.16
CA SER A 260 1.72 -10.76 -7.03
C SER A 260 2.60 -11.34 -5.93
N ALA A 261 2.06 -11.47 -4.73
CA ALA A 261 2.77 -12.09 -3.61
C ALA A 261 3.10 -13.58 -3.86
N ALA A 262 2.24 -14.28 -4.58
CA ALA A 262 2.46 -15.68 -4.93
C ALA A 262 3.73 -15.87 -5.78
N ILE A 263 4.06 -14.90 -6.65
CA ILE A 263 5.31 -14.88 -7.42
C ILE A 263 6.52 -14.76 -6.49
N ALA A 264 6.49 -13.82 -5.53
CA ALA A 264 7.58 -13.65 -4.56
C ALA A 264 7.74 -14.89 -3.65
N HIS A 265 6.64 -15.41 -3.10
CA HIS A 265 6.64 -16.57 -2.23
C HIS A 265 7.05 -17.88 -2.94
N SER A 266 6.87 -18.00 -4.25
CA SER A 266 7.34 -19.18 -4.99
C SER A 266 8.85 -19.39 -4.94
N THR A 267 9.61 -18.31 -4.69
CA THR A 267 11.08 -18.33 -4.63
C THR A 267 11.62 -18.78 -3.27
N ALA A 268 10.75 -19.04 -2.28
CA ALA A 268 11.17 -19.42 -0.93
C ALA A 268 11.86 -20.79 -0.90
N LYS A 269 12.93 -20.88 -0.07
CA LYS A 269 13.68 -22.13 0.15
C LYS A 269 12.90 -23.07 1.05
N THR A 270 12.05 -23.90 0.45
CA THR A 270 11.33 -24.95 1.14
C THR A 270 10.71 -25.93 0.16
N LYS A 271 10.63 -27.19 0.53
CA LYS A 271 9.87 -28.22 -0.19
C LYS A 271 8.43 -28.38 0.28
N TYR A 272 8.03 -27.62 1.32
CA TYR A 272 6.72 -27.74 1.92
C TYR A 272 5.85 -26.50 1.60
N PRO A 273 4.92 -26.56 0.61
CA PRO A 273 4.10 -25.43 0.20
C PRO A 273 3.30 -24.79 1.34
N ILE A 274 2.79 -25.61 2.26
CA ILE A 274 1.98 -25.14 3.40
C ILE A 274 2.79 -24.25 4.36
N ARG A 275 4.10 -24.49 4.50
CA ARG A 275 4.95 -23.64 5.34
C ARG A 275 4.97 -22.22 4.81
N GLU A 276 5.22 -22.08 3.50
CA GLU A 276 5.27 -20.76 2.87
C GLU A 276 3.89 -20.10 2.79
N GLY A 277 2.83 -20.85 2.52
CA GLY A 277 1.47 -20.34 2.64
C GLY A 277 1.18 -19.75 4.02
N SER A 278 1.66 -20.42 5.09
CA SER A 278 1.52 -19.91 6.48
C SER A 278 2.32 -18.62 6.73
N VAL A 279 3.41 -18.40 6.01
CA VAL A 279 4.18 -17.13 6.04
C VAL A 279 3.40 -16.05 5.29
N ALA A 280 2.87 -16.37 4.12
CA ALA A 280 2.13 -15.44 3.28
C ALA A 280 0.87 -14.86 3.96
N MET A 281 0.23 -15.64 4.84
CA MET A 281 -0.90 -15.16 5.67
C MET A 281 -0.56 -13.94 6.53
N LEU A 282 0.72 -13.76 6.89
CA LEU A 282 1.16 -12.59 7.65
C LEU A 282 1.06 -11.30 6.83
N GLY A 283 1.06 -11.40 5.50
CA GLY A 283 0.98 -10.24 4.60
C GLY A 283 -0.24 -9.36 4.89
N PRO A 284 -1.48 -9.82 4.64
CA PRO A 284 -2.69 -9.01 4.90
C PRO A 284 -2.86 -8.60 6.36
N PHE A 285 -2.36 -9.40 7.29
CA PHE A 285 -2.39 -9.06 8.70
C PHE A 285 -1.50 -7.86 9.01
N ILE A 286 -0.25 -7.87 8.59
CA ILE A 286 0.69 -6.76 8.82
C ILE A 286 0.26 -5.53 8.02
N ASP A 287 -0.05 -5.71 6.74
CA ASP A 287 -0.40 -4.64 5.81
C ASP A 287 -1.69 -3.93 6.22
N THR A 288 -2.79 -4.67 6.31
CA THR A 288 -4.12 -4.07 6.44
C THR A 288 -4.58 -4.00 7.90
N ILE A 289 -4.45 -5.10 8.67
CA ILE A 289 -4.93 -5.10 10.06
C ILE A 289 -4.04 -4.20 10.94
N ILE A 290 -2.72 -4.16 10.71
CA ILE A 290 -1.84 -3.28 11.51
C ILE A 290 -1.69 -1.93 10.85
N ILE A 291 -1.03 -1.83 9.69
CA ILE A 291 -0.58 -0.54 9.14
C ILE A 291 -1.76 0.33 8.69
N CYS A 292 -2.72 -0.24 7.92
CA CYS A 292 -3.89 0.55 7.51
C CYS A 292 -4.77 0.96 8.68
N THR A 293 -4.89 0.12 9.73
CA THR A 293 -5.63 0.49 10.94
C THR A 293 -4.96 1.65 11.67
N LEU A 294 -3.63 1.64 11.80
CA LEU A 294 -2.90 2.75 12.43
C LEU A 294 -3.09 4.04 11.64
N THR A 295 -2.97 3.99 10.31
CA THR A 295 -3.25 5.15 9.44
C THR A 295 -4.67 5.68 9.64
N GLY A 296 -5.65 4.78 9.60
CA GLY A 296 -7.06 5.15 9.79
C GLY A 296 -7.33 5.77 11.15
N LEU A 297 -6.77 5.18 12.22
CA LEU A 297 -6.91 5.70 13.57
C LEU A 297 -6.27 7.07 13.73
N VAL A 298 -5.06 7.29 13.20
CA VAL A 298 -4.41 8.60 13.22
C VAL A 298 -5.28 9.65 12.55
N ILE A 299 -5.82 9.38 11.36
CA ILE A 299 -6.69 10.32 10.63
C ILE A 299 -7.99 10.59 11.42
N ILE A 300 -8.55 9.58 12.08
CA ILE A 300 -9.80 9.70 12.84
C ILE A 300 -9.57 10.45 14.17
N ILE A 301 -8.56 10.07 14.94
CA ILE A 301 -8.22 10.62 16.25
C ILE A 301 -7.87 12.11 16.18
N THR A 302 -7.14 12.50 15.13
CA THR A 302 -6.77 13.91 14.90
C THR A 302 -7.92 14.76 14.35
N GLY A 303 -9.03 14.14 13.96
CA GLY A 303 -10.16 14.84 13.33
C GLY A 303 -9.95 15.18 11.85
N ALA A 304 -8.82 14.79 11.26
CA ALA A 304 -8.49 15.10 9.87
C ALA A 304 -9.55 14.57 8.86
N TRP A 305 -10.23 13.46 9.18
CA TRP A 305 -11.30 12.90 8.35
C TRP A 305 -12.47 13.87 8.17
N GLN A 306 -12.67 14.82 9.08
CA GLN A 306 -13.73 15.83 8.98
C GLN A 306 -13.51 16.81 7.83
N HIS A 307 -12.30 16.89 7.30
CA HIS A 307 -11.95 17.67 6.12
C HIS A 307 -12.12 16.85 4.80
N THR A 308 -12.72 15.67 4.88
CA THR A 308 -13.00 14.84 3.71
C THR A 308 -14.30 15.26 3.02
N GLN A 309 -14.42 14.95 1.71
CA GLN A 309 -15.63 15.22 0.94
C GLN A 309 -16.86 14.53 1.55
N PHE A 310 -16.68 13.33 2.11
CA PHE A 310 -17.73 12.58 2.78
C PHE A 310 -18.36 13.37 3.93
N TYR A 311 -17.54 14.00 4.77
CA TYR A 311 -18.02 14.78 5.91
C TYR A 311 -18.52 16.16 5.49
N MET A 312 -17.86 16.81 4.53
CA MET A 312 -18.17 18.17 4.10
C MET A 312 -19.52 18.30 3.39
N ASN A 313 -19.97 17.23 2.75
CA ASN A 313 -21.34 17.16 2.20
C ASN A 313 -22.41 17.08 3.31
N ILE A 314 -21.99 16.86 4.57
CA ILE A 314 -22.88 16.69 5.72
C ILE A 314 -22.95 17.95 6.57
N THR A 315 -21.83 18.63 6.73
CA THR A 315 -21.66 19.82 7.54
C THR A 315 -21.49 21.05 6.67
N ASP A 316 -22.19 22.11 7.07
CA ASP A 316 -22.34 23.39 6.41
C ASP A 316 -21.08 23.90 5.66
N GLN A 317 -21.27 24.34 4.42
CA GLN A 317 -20.26 24.85 3.49
C GLN A 317 -19.59 26.17 3.91
N ASN A 318 -19.83 26.65 5.11
CA ASN A 318 -19.48 28.00 5.56
C ASN A 318 -18.19 28.14 6.37
N LEU A 319 -17.31 27.12 6.38
CA LEU A 319 -16.02 27.24 7.06
C LEU A 319 -14.96 27.88 6.11
N PRO A 320 -14.55 29.13 6.34
CA PRO A 320 -13.63 29.86 5.43
C PRO A 320 -12.27 29.17 5.26
N HIS A 321 -11.78 28.46 6.28
CA HIS A 321 -10.52 27.69 6.21
C HIS A 321 -10.55 26.50 5.24
N ILE A 322 -11.72 25.97 4.93
CA ILE A 322 -11.85 24.79 4.09
C ILE A 322 -11.73 25.15 2.61
N LYS A 323 -12.11 26.35 2.20
CA LYS A 323 -11.98 26.80 0.79
C LYS A 323 -10.54 26.87 0.33
N ASP A 324 -9.61 27.30 1.19
CA ASP A 324 -8.18 27.36 0.86
C ASP A 324 -7.55 25.96 0.77
N ILE A 325 -8.04 25.02 1.60
CA ILE A 325 -7.62 23.62 1.62
C ILE A 325 -8.22 22.87 0.42
N LEU A 326 -9.47 23.14 0.03
CA LEU A 326 -10.15 22.54 -1.12
C LEU A 326 -9.57 23.00 -2.47
N ASN A 327 -9.11 24.25 -2.56
CA ASN A 327 -8.44 24.75 -3.77
C ASN A 327 -7.14 24.01 -4.10
N VAL A 328 -6.57 23.26 -3.15
CA VAL A 328 -5.38 22.43 -3.37
C VAL A 328 -5.71 21.03 -3.92
N GLY A 329 -6.99 20.62 -3.94
CA GLY A 329 -7.44 19.37 -4.63
C GLY A 329 -6.90 18.04 -4.09
N LEU A 330 -6.26 18.02 -2.92
CA LEU A 330 -5.29 17.00 -2.55
C LEU A 330 -5.62 16.19 -1.26
N PHE A 331 -6.74 16.48 -0.60
CA PHE A 331 -7.12 15.79 0.65
C PHE A 331 -7.64 14.35 0.46
N ASN A 332 -7.64 13.83 -0.75
CA ASN A 332 -8.04 12.46 -1.07
C ASN A 332 -6.87 11.47 -1.14
N SER A 333 -5.66 11.89 -0.80
CA SER A 333 -4.42 11.12 -0.96
C SER A 333 -3.52 11.17 0.28
N SER A 334 -2.22 10.96 0.11
CA SER A 334 -1.20 11.03 1.17
C SER A 334 -1.20 12.35 1.95
N LEU A 335 -1.65 13.44 1.35
CA LEU A 335 -1.70 14.75 2.03
C LEU A 335 -2.69 14.80 3.18
N LEU A 336 -3.80 14.06 3.13
CA LEU A 336 -4.69 13.91 4.27
C LEU A 336 -3.97 13.24 5.45
N THR A 337 -3.19 12.21 5.17
CA THR A 337 -2.37 11.54 6.19
C THR A 337 -1.26 12.47 6.71
N SER A 338 -0.61 13.23 5.83
CA SER A 338 0.41 14.23 6.22
C SER A 338 -0.18 15.29 7.15
N TYR A 339 -1.36 15.80 6.84
CA TYR A 339 -2.09 16.72 7.70
C TYR A 339 -2.40 16.10 9.07
N ALA A 340 -2.90 14.86 9.08
CA ALA A 340 -3.20 14.14 10.33
C ALA A 340 -1.96 13.94 11.21
N PHE A 341 -0.80 13.63 10.63
CA PHE A 341 0.46 13.50 11.37
C PHE A 341 0.97 14.85 11.87
N LYS A 342 0.82 15.91 11.09
CA LYS A 342 1.16 17.27 11.51
C LYS A 342 0.35 17.69 12.74
N GLU A 343 -0.97 17.54 12.68
CA GLU A 343 -1.85 17.84 13.80
C GLU A 343 -1.58 16.94 15.02
N GLY A 344 -1.40 15.63 14.78
CA GLY A 344 -1.19 14.66 15.85
C GLY A 344 0.14 14.77 16.58
N LEU A 345 1.19 15.27 15.93
CA LEU A 345 2.53 15.45 16.50
C LEU A 345 2.84 16.90 16.85
N GLY A 346 1.99 17.84 16.46
CA GLY A 346 2.26 19.29 16.54
C GLY A 346 2.68 19.79 17.91
N PHE A 347 2.26 19.13 18.97
CA PHE A 347 2.63 19.46 20.36
C PHE A 347 4.05 18.98 20.76
N ILE A 348 4.64 17.98 20.04
CA ILE A 348 6.00 17.50 20.27
C ILE A 348 6.93 18.06 19.18
N PHE A 349 6.44 18.10 17.93
CA PHE A 349 7.28 18.26 16.77
C PHE A 349 6.52 18.88 15.61
N SER A 350 6.91 20.08 15.23
CA SER A 350 6.21 20.89 14.21
C SER A 350 6.27 20.32 12.78
N TYR A 351 7.12 19.33 12.52
CA TYR A 351 7.36 18.74 11.20
C TYR A 351 6.78 17.32 11.07
N GLY A 352 5.65 17.04 11.74
CA GLY A 352 5.01 15.74 11.69
C GLY A 352 4.62 15.27 10.28
N ASP A 353 4.27 16.19 9.38
CA ASP A 353 4.01 15.96 7.97
C ASP A 353 5.21 15.34 7.22
N LYS A 354 6.44 15.74 7.58
CA LYS A 354 7.67 15.23 6.94
C LYS A 354 7.90 13.74 7.18
N ILE A 355 7.38 13.21 8.28
CA ILE A 355 7.42 11.76 8.56
C ILE A 355 6.62 11.01 7.50
N VAL A 356 5.46 11.53 7.13
CA VAL A 356 4.65 10.94 6.07
C VAL A 356 5.33 11.09 4.72
N THR A 357 5.95 12.24 4.43
CA THR A 357 6.74 12.45 3.21
C THR A 357 7.85 11.40 3.09
N ILE A 358 8.65 11.20 4.14
CA ILE A 358 9.71 10.19 4.17
C ILE A 358 9.13 8.78 4.00
N SER A 359 8.02 8.50 4.70
CA SER A 359 7.36 7.19 4.61
C SER A 359 6.82 6.93 3.20
N VAL A 360 6.18 7.90 2.56
CA VAL A 360 5.70 7.80 1.17
C VAL A 360 6.85 7.51 0.21
N LEU A 361 7.98 8.20 0.37
CA LEU A 361 9.18 7.97 -0.46
C LEU A 361 9.70 6.53 -0.28
N LEU A 362 9.90 6.09 0.96
CA LEU A 362 10.39 4.76 1.27
C LEU A 362 9.44 3.66 0.77
N PHE A 363 8.14 3.81 1.04
CA PHE A 363 7.11 2.85 0.67
C PHE A 363 6.99 2.74 -0.85
N ALA A 364 6.92 3.87 -1.55
CA ALA A 364 6.76 3.88 -2.99
C ALA A 364 7.99 3.30 -3.72
N VAL A 365 9.21 3.67 -3.29
CA VAL A 365 10.44 3.09 -3.85
C VAL A 365 10.52 1.58 -3.57
N SER A 366 10.17 1.16 -2.36
CA SER A 366 10.12 -0.25 -1.96
C SER A 366 9.15 -1.05 -2.83
N THR A 367 7.94 -0.53 -3.03
CA THR A 367 6.93 -1.16 -3.89
C THR A 367 7.38 -1.23 -5.35
N ALA A 368 7.93 -0.14 -5.89
CA ALA A 368 8.42 -0.10 -7.27
C ALA A 368 9.61 -1.04 -7.54
N ILE A 369 10.43 -1.34 -6.54
CA ILE A 369 11.51 -2.33 -6.63
C ILE A 369 10.94 -3.77 -6.65
N SER A 370 9.83 -4.00 -5.95
CA SER A 370 9.27 -5.34 -5.76
C SER A 370 8.33 -5.76 -6.89
N TRP A 371 7.72 -4.79 -7.58
CA TRP A 371 6.87 -4.97 -8.77
C TRP A 371 7.71 -5.00 -10.05
#